data_3a56d43f956ae9162e75b5fdfd3dbd33
#
_entry.id   3a56d43f956ae9162e75b5fdfd3dbd33
#
_cell.length_a   1.000
_cell.length_b   1.000
_cell.length_c   1.000
_cell.angle_alpha   90.00
_cell.angle_beta   90.00
_cell.angle_gamma   90.00
#
_symmetry.space_group_name_H-M   'P 1'
#
loop_
_entity.id
_entity.type
_entity.pdbx_description
1 polymer ?
#
loop_
_entity_poly.entity_id
_entity_poly.type
_entity_poly.pdbx_seq_one_letter_code
_entity_poly.pdbx_strand_id
1 'polypeptide(L)'
;MRFITVRELRLKPAGVWQRLKTEHELVLTSKGRPIGILSDTRGADVEATLRVLRRAKAELAVTQMREQASRQGLDRVPMAEIDKEIRAARRARQR
;
A
#
# COMPACT_ATOMS: atom_id res chain seq x y z
N MET A 1 3.56 -0.04 15.93
CA MET A 1 2.67 -0.64 14.92
C MET A 1 1.65 -1.52 15.62
N ARG A 2 0.39 -1.33 15.35
CA ARG A 2 -0.69 -2.08 15.98
C ARG A 2 -1.31 -3.05 14.99
N PHE A 3 -1.65 -4.23 15.48
CA PHE A 3 -2.23 -5.30 14.69
C PHE A 3 -3.66 -5.56 15.12
N ILE A 4 -4.52 -5.87 14.16
CA ILE A 4 -5.86 -6.38 14.40
C ILE A 4 -6.06 -7.63 13.56
N THR A 5 -6.95 -8.50 14.01
CA THR A 5 -7.32 -9.70 13.25
C THR A 5 -8.61 -9.46 12.48
N VAL A 6 -8.81 -10.24 11.42
CA VAL A 6 -10.09 -10.25 10.69
C VAL A 6 -11.24 -10.59 11.64
N ARG A 7 -10.99 -11.47 12.60
CA ARG A 7 -11.99 -11.85 13.60
C ARG A 7 -12.41 -10.66 14.47
N GLU A 8 -11.43 -9.85 14.95
CA GLU A 8 -11.73 -8.65 15.73
C GLU A 8 -12.54 -7.64 14.90
N LEU A 9 -12.15 -7.43 13.65
CA LEU A 9 -12.87 -6.54 12.74
C LEU A 9 -14.32 -6.98 12.55
N ARG A 10 -14.56 -8.28 12.46
CA ARG A 10 -15.90 -8.83 12.25
C ARG A 10 -16.75 -8.83 13.52
N LEU A 11 -16.15 -9.19 14.66
CA LEU A 11 -16.88 -9.35 15.92
C LEU A 11 -17.00 -8.08 16.75
N LYS A 12 -16.01 -7.20 16.67
CA LYS A 12 -15.93 -5.97 17.47
C LYS A 12 -15.55 -4.77 16.62
N PRO A 13 -16.33 -4.42 15.59
CA PRO A 13 -15.96 -3.34 14.68
C PRO A 13 -15.86 -1.98 15.38
N ALA A 14 -16.72 -1.69 16.35
CA ALA A 14 -16.66 -0.42 17.07
C ALA A 14 -15.32 -0.22 17.80
N GLY A 15 -14.79 -1.27 18.42
CA GLY A 15 -13.48 -1.23 19.06
C GLY A 15 -12.35 -1.00 18.08
N VAL A 16 -12.45 -1.57 16.89
CA VAL A 16 -11.47 -1.38 15.82
C VAL A 16 -11.47 0.07 15.35
N TRP A 17 -12.66 0.67 15.15
CA TRP A 17 -12.77 2.06 14.73
C TRP A 17 -12.19 3.01 15.77
N GLN A 18 -12.36 2.74 17.05
CA GLN A 18 -11.76 3.54 18.12
C GLN A 18 -10.24 3.45 18.11
N ARG A 19 -9.71 2.26 17.94
CA ARG A 19 -8.26 2.05 17.82
C ARG A 19 -7.70 2.75 16.58
N LEU A 20 -8.42 2.73 15.49
CA LEU A 20 -8.01 3.41 14.26
C LEU A 20 -7.90 4.92 14.45
N LYS A 21 -8.83 5.53 15.20
CA LYS A 21 -8.77 6.95 15.53
C LYS A 21 -7.56 7.32 16.36
N THR A 22 -7.13 6.44 17.25
CA THR A 22 -5.99 6.68 18.15
C THR A 22 -4.66 6.39 17.45
N GLU A 23 -4.57 5.26 16.75
CA GLU A 23 -3.32 4.77 16.16
C GLU A 23 -3.08 5.27 14.73
N HIS A 24 -4.15 5.65 14.02
CA HIS A 24 -4.18 6.13 12.63
C HIS A 24 -3.95 5.04 11.57
N GLU A 25 -3.13 4.04 11.85
CA GLU A 25 -2.94 2.87 10.97
C GLU A 25 -3.00 1.59 11.80
N LEU A 26 -3.65 0.58 11.24
CA LEU A 26 -3.71 -0.76 11.83
C LEU A 26 -3.36 -1.80 10.76
N VAL A 27 -2.52 -2.76 11.14
CA VAL A 27 -2.20 -3.88 10.24
C VAL A 27 -3.24 -4.97 10.43
N LEU A 28 -3.93 -5.32 9.36
CA LEU A 28 -4.93 -6.38 9.35
C LEU A 28 -4.24 -7.72 9.11
N THR A 29 -4.46 -8.67 10.01
CA THR A 29 -3.89 -10.01 9.92
C THR A 29 -4.96 -11.07 9.80
N SER A 30 -4.63 -12.14 9.10
CA SER A 30 -5.44 -13.35 9.01
C SER A 30 -4.52 -14.55 9.19
N LYS A 31 -4.86 -15.42 10.14
CA LYS A 31 -4.07 -16.61 10.48
C LYS A 31 -2.61 -16.29 10.78
N GLY A 32 -2.38 -15.19 11.47
CA GLY A 32 -1.04 -14.75 11.84
C GLY A 32 -0.25 -14.07 10.73
N ARG A 33 -0.84 -13.85 9.57
CA ARG A 33 -0.18 -13.20 8.42
C ARG A 33 -0.78 -11.83 8.14
N PRO A 34 0.05 -10.80 7.90
CA PRO A 34 -0.46 -9.51 7.46
C PRO A 34 -1.10 -9.63 6.08
N ILE A 35 -2.33 -9.14 5.94
CA ILE A 35 -3.05 -9.18 4.67
C ILE A 35 -3.45 -7.79 4.17
N GLY A 36 -3.37 -6.78 5.02
CA GLY A 36 -3.76 -5.44 4.62
C GLY A 36 -3.46 -4.41 5.68
N ILE A 37 -3.73 -3.17 5.34
CA ILE A 37 -3.55 -2.03 6.23
C ILE A 37 -4.85 -1.22 6.22
N LEU A 38 -5.34 -0.89 7.42
CA LEU A 38 -6.40 0.07 7.59
C LEU A 38 -5.76 1.41 7.95
N SER A 39 -6.08 2.44 7.20
CA SER A 39 -5.61 3.78 7.46
C SER A 39 -6.81 4.71 7.62
N ASP A 40 -6.78 5.57 8.62
CA ASP A 40 -7.82 6.59 8.74
C ASP A 40 -7.58 7.71 7.72
N THR A 41 -8.63 8.43 7.40
CA THR A 41 -8.53 9.56 6.47
C THR A 41 -8.41 10.90 7.22
N ARG A 42 -8.56 10.88 8.53
CA ARG A 42 -8.53 12.07 9.40
C ARG A 42 -9.43 13.20 8.91
N GLY A 43 -10.58 12.86 8.32
CA GLY A 43 -11.47 13.84 7.73
C GLY A 43 -11.02 14.40 6.40
N ALA A 44 -9.91 13.91 5.85
CA ALA A 44 -9.44 14.30 4.53
C ALA A 44 -10.30 13.67 3.43
N ASP A 45 -10.18 14.21 2.23
CA ASP A 45 -10.79 13.65 1.04
C ASP A 45 -10.24 12.24 0.78
N VAL A 46 -11.13 11.26 0.69
CA VAL A 46 -10.78 9.85 0.43
C VAL A 46 -10.03 9.72 -0.89
N GLU A 47 -10.43 10.44 -1.92
CA GLU A 47 -9.75 10.40 -3.22
C GLU A 47 -8.31 10.92 -3.14
N ALA A 48 -8.09 11.97 -2.38
CA ALA A 48 -6.75 12.51 -2.15
C ALA A 48 -5.88 11.49 -1.43
N THR A 49 -6.42 10.84 -0.40
CA THR A 49 -5.72 9.79 0.35
C THR A 49 -5.38 8.61 -0.56
N LEU A 50 -6.32 8.18 -1.40
CA LEU A 50 -6.09 7.09 -2.36
C LEU A 50 -5.00 7.42 -3.36
N ARG A 51 -4.93 8.66 -3.84
CA ARG A 51 -3.86 9.09 -4.75
C ARG A 51 -2.49 8.96 -4.10
N VAL A 52 -2.37 9.39 -2.86
CA VAL A 52 -1.12 9.27 -2.09
C VAL A 52 -0.73 7.81 -1.90
N LEU A 53 -1.68 6.94 -1.53
CA LEU A 53 -1.44 5.52 -1.36
C LEU A 53 -1.01 4.85 -2.66
N ARG A 54 -1.67 5.16 -3.76
CA ARG A 54 -1.33 4.59 -5.08
C ARG A 54 0.06 5.02 -5.51
N ARG A 55 0.41 6.29 -5.27
CA ARG A 55 1.74 6.79 -5.57
C ARG A 55 2.81 6.07 -4.75
N ALA A 56 2.59 5.91 -3.45
CA ALA A 56 3.50 5.20 -2.56
C ALA A 56 3.70 3.75 -3.00
N LYS A 57 2.61 3.07 -3.38
CA LYS A 57 2.68 1.69 -3.90
C LYS A 57 3.46 1.61 -5.20
N ALA A 58 3.29 2.58 -6.10
CA ALA A 58 4.02 2.62 -7.35
C ALA A 58 5.53 2.82 -7.11
N GLU A 59 5.90 3.70 -6.20
CA GLU A 59 7.29 3.93 -5.81
C GLU A 59 7.92 2.68 -5.19
N LEU A 60 7.17 1.98 -4.33
CA LEU A 60 7.62 0.73 -3.74
C LEU A 60 7.83 -0.36 -4.80
N ALA A 61 6.92 -0.47 -5.77
CA ALA A 61 7.04 -1.42 -6.87
C ALA A 61 8.30 -1.17 -7.69
N VAL A 62 8.62 0.09 -7.98
CA VAL A 62 9.85 0.46 -8.70
C VAL A 62 11.08 0.07 -7.89
N THR A 63 11.09 0.35 -6.59
CA THR A 63 12.18 -0.02 -5.69
C THR A 63 12.40 -1.52 -5.69
N GLN A 64 11.33 -2.31 -5.58
CA GLN A 64 11.40 -3.77 -5.61
C GLN A 64 11.92 -4.29 -6.95
N MET A 65 11.52 -3.70 -8.05
CA MET A 65 12.01 -4.06 -9.38
C MET A 65 13.52 -3.81 -9.50
N ARG A 66 13.99 -2.67 -9.00
CA ARG A 66 15.43 -2.34 -8.99
C ARG A 66 16.23 -3.30 -8.13
N GLU A 67 15.75 -3.62 -6.94
CA GLU A 67 16.40 -4.58 -6.05
C GLU A 67 16.48 -5.96 -6.69
N GLN A 68 15.41 -6.43 -7.33
CA GLN A 68 15.37 -7.69 -8.01
C GLN A 68 16.32 -7.71 -9.20
N ALA A 69 16.35 -6.65 -10.01
CA ALA A 69 17.24 -6.51 -11.14
C ALA A 69 18.70 -6.54 -10.68
N SER A 70 19.04 -5.85 -9.60
CA SER A 70 20.38 -5.85 -9.03
C SER A 70 20.79 -7.26 -8.57
N ARG A 71 19.90 -7.98 -7.86
CA ARG A 71 20.18 -9.36 -7.41
C ARG A 71 20.38 -10.34 -8.56
N GLN A 72 19.73 -10.10 -9.69
CA GLN A 72 19.84 -10.95 -10.88
C GLN A 72 20.95 -10.49 -11.83
N GLY A 73 21.70 -9.46 -11.49
CA GLY A 73 22.72 -8.89 -12.36
C GLY A 73 22.14 -8.12 -13.54
N LEU A 74 20.89 -7.66 -13.43
CA LEU A 74 20.17 -6.93 -14.48
C LEU A 74 20.12 -5.41 -14.24
N ASP A 75 21.04 -4.90 -13.43
CA ASP A 75 21.13 -3.47 -13.08
C ASP A 75 21.46 -2.57 -14.29
N ARG A 76 21.66 -3.16 -15.47
CA ARG A 76 21.86 -2.44 -16.74
C ARG A 76 20.56 -2.20 -17.51
N VAL A 77 19.41 -2.57 -16.95
CA VAL A 77 18.12 -2.27 -17.58
C VAL A 77 17.97 -0.74 -17.67
N PRO A 78 17.76 -0.19 -18.88
CA PRO A 78 17.66 1.28 -19.01
C PRO A 78 16.50 1.85 -18.20
N MET A 79 16.76 2.95 -17.53
CA MET A 79 15.72 3.69 -16.78
C MET A 79 14.54 4.07 -17.66
N ALA A 80 14.78 4.27 -18.95
CA ALA A 80 13.74 4.58 -19.93
C ALA A 80 12.66 3.49 -20.02
N GLU A 81 13.04 2.21 -19.90
CA GLU A 81 12.08 1.10 -19.93
C GLU A 81 11.22 1.08 -18.67
N ILE A 82 11.83 1.33 -17.51
CA ILE A 82 11.13 1.40 -16.23
C ILE A 82 10.13 2.56 -16.26
N ASP A 83 10.56 3.74 -16.71
CA ASP A 83 9.72 4.92 -16.84
C ASP A 83 8.55 4.68 -17.82
N LYS A 84 8.80 3.97 -18.90
CA LYS A 84 7.77 3.60 -19.87
C LYS A 84 6.69 2.71 -19.25
N GLU A 85 7.08 1.74 -18.45
CA GLU A 85 6.14 0.87 -17.74
C GLU A 85 5.32 1.65 -16.71
N ILE A 86 5.94 2.58 -15.98
CA ILE A 86 5.25 3.44 -15.03
C ILE A 86 4.22 4.31 -15.75
N ARG A 87 4.58 4.90 -16.88
CA ARG A 87 3.66 5.71 -17.68
C ARG A 87 2.49 4.90 -18.22
N ALA A 88 2.74 3.68 -18.66
CA ALA A 88 1.69 2.77 -19.12
C ALA A 88 0.72 2.42 -17.99
N ALA A 89 1.23 2.14 -16.79
CA ALA A 89 0.41 1.88 -15.61
C ALA A 89 -0.44 3.09 -15.22
N ARG A 90 0.12 4.29 -15.28
CA ARG A 90 -0.60 5.54 -14.99
C ARG A 90 -1.72 5.79 -16.00
N ARG A 91 -1.47 5.55 -17.29
CA ARG A 91 -2.49 5.70 -18.34
C ARG A 91 -3.65 4.72 -18.14
N ALA A 92 -3.36 3.49 -17.78
CA ALA A 92 -4.37 2.49 -17.49
C ALA A 92 -5.27 2.89 -16.31
N ARG A 93 -4.74 3.60 -15.32
CA ARG A 93 -5.49 4.08 -14.16
C ARG A 93 -6.36 5.31 -14.45
N GLN A 94 -6.03 6.06 -15.48
CA GLN A 94 -6.77 7.28 -15.84
C GLN A 94 -7.99 7.01 -16.72
N ARG A 95 -8.20 5.78 -17.11
CA ARG A 95 -9.35 5.37 -17.94
C ARG A 95 -10.55 5.00 -17.06
#